data_2913af44b1f48b5a6befcc775d3fa5fa
#
_entry.id   2913af44b1f48b5a6befcc775d3fa5fa
#
_cell.length_a   1.000
_cell.length_b   1.000
_cell.length_c   1.000
_cell.angle_alpha   90.00
_cell.angle_beta   90.00
_cell.angle_gamma   90.00
#
_symmetry.space_group_name_H-M   'P 1'
#
loop_
_entity.id
_entity.type
_entity.pdbx_description
1 polymer ?
#
loop_
_entity_poly.entity_id
_entity_poly.type
_entity_poly.pdbx_seq_one_letter_code
_entity_poly.pdbx_strand_id
1 'polypeptide(L)'
;MSASVRVWLIVALVALAAAGTAVGVTLATRTDVAKQTSKPPPYAADPTARPEIARAVQEALRAWPAGTVRRLRILAERYPQSGLVRLELGLALVLTGQQADATKAWLDAERVQPDSPSAVRAQDLRHPNTPPDLPPFVPSFSQPTSAVQARLLRGAAFQQELRPVSAEREFEAAAALAPANPEALTAAAVGLYDKDRPALAFSHLGPLVRRFPHAQTVRFHLGLLLIYFGDARRARRELALARSQGPRTPLGRRAYTLLKAGQKS
;
A
#
# COMPACT_ATOMS: atom_id res chain seq x y z
N MET A 1 22.87 10.94 -2.32
CA MET A 1 21.62 10.20 -2.04
C MET A 1 20.74 11.09 -1.18
N SER A 2 19.55 11.48 -1.67
CA SER A 2 18.65 12.40 -0.98
C SER A 2 18.01 11.75 0.24
N ALA A 3 17.63 12.54 1.24
CA ALA A 3 17.02 12.08 2.49
C ALA A 3 15.73 11.25 2.26
N SER A 4 15.05 11.44 1.14
CA SER A 4 13.87 10.67 0.74
C SER A 4 14.16 9.18 0.51
N VAL A 5 15.28 8.81 -0.10
CA VAL A 5 15.65 7.40 -0.39
C VAL A 5 15.87 6.58 0.89
N ARG A 6 16.27 7.23 1.99
CA ARG A 6 16.61 6.55 3.25
C ARG A 6 15.40 6.26 4.15
N VAL A 7 14.34 7.06 4.04
CA VAL A 7 13.07 6.80 4.75
C VAL A 7 12.42 5.51 4.21
N TRP A 8 12.64 5.19 2.93
CA TRP A 8 12.13 4.01 2.23
C TRP A 8 12.62 2.67 2.76
N LEU A 9 13.90 2.58 3.09
CA LEU A 9 14.49 1.36 3.68
C LEU A 9 13.87 0.99 5.03
N ILE A 10 13.29 1.95 5.72
CA ILE A 10 12.77 1.79 7.07
C ILE A 10 11.32 1.29 7.06
N VAL A 11 10.52 1.76 6.12
CA VAL A 11 9.14 1.30 5.95
C VAL A 11 9.12 -0.11 5.35
N ALA A 12 10.06 -0.42 4.44
CA ALA A 12 10.26 -1.76 3.90
C ALA A 12 10.61 -2.81 4.98
N LEU A 13 11.39 -2.43 6.01
CA LEU A 13 11.74 -3.31 7.13
C LEU A 13 10.54 -3.62 8.05
N VAL A 14 9.53 -2.75 8.09
CA VAL A 14 8.30 -2.96 8.87
C VAL A 14 7.28 -3.79 8.09
N ALA A 15 7.30 -3.72 6.76
CA ALA A 15 6.45 -4.52 5.87
C ALA A 15 7.00 -5.93 5.60
N LEU A 16 8.33 -6.14 5.69
CA LEU A 16 9.01 -7.42 5.45
C LEU A 16 8.76 -8.51 6.50
N ALA A 17 8.01 -8.23 7.57
CA ALA A 17 7.54 -9.28 8.50
C ALA A 17 6.33 -10.07 7.95
N ALA A 18 5.80 -9.71 6.78
CA ALA A 18 4.72 -10.46 6.12
C ALA A 18 5.01 -10.57 4.61
N ALA A 19 5.60 -11.72 4.25
CA ALA A 19 5.66 -12.30 2.91
C ALA A 19 6.29 -11.47 1.75
N GLY A 20 7.52 -11.82 1.42
CA GLY A 20 7.93 -12.19 0.06
C GLY A 20 8.08 -11.09 -1.00
N THR A 21 9.35 -10.82 -1.32
CA THR A 21 9.87 -10.26 -2.58
C THR A 21 9.38 -8.87 -2.99
N ALA A 22 10.01 -7.84 -2.41
CA ALA A 22 10.02 -6.51 -2.99
C ALA A 22 10.74 -6.53 -4.35
N VAL A 23 10.00 -6.36 -5.43
CA VAL A 23 10.55 -6.05 -6.75
C VAL A 23 10.91 -4.56 -6.75
N GLY A 24 12.15 -4.25 -6.41
CA GLY A 24 12.69 -2.90 -6.59
C GLY A 24 12.87 -2.61 -8.08
N VAL A 25 11.90 -1.99 -8.73
CA VAL A 25 12.11 -1.34 -10.02
C VAL A 25 12.76 0.00 -9.76
N THR A 26 14.10 0.04 -9.79
CA THR A 26 14.84 1.30 -9.86
C THR A 26 14.58 1.90 -11.24
N LEU A 27 13.76 2.95 -11.31
CA LEU A 27 13.62 3.77 -12.50
C LEU A 27 14.96 4.52 -12.70
N ALA A 28 15.79 3.99 -13.59
CA ALA A 28 17.00 4.66 -14.03
C ALA A 28 16.65 5.99 -14.71
N THR A 29 17.43 7.01 -14.41
CA THR A 29 17.33 8.34 -14.97
C THR A 29 17.37 8.30 -16.51
N ARG A 30 16.67 9.19 -17.14
CA ARG A 30 16.20 9.40 -18.52
C ARG A 30 17.19 9.17 -19.68
N THR A 31 18.42 8.72 -19.48
CA THR A 31 19.45 8.61 -20.53
C THR A 31 19.79 7.17 -20.96
N ASP A 32 19.27 6.12 -20.29
CA ASP A 32 19.61 4.72 -20.61
C ASP A 32 18.42 3.85 -21.05
N VAL A 33 17.29 4.43 -21.47
CA VAL A 33 16.06 3.73 -21.86
C VAL A 33 16.19 2.94 -23.18
N ALA A 34 17.30 3.01 -23.87
CA ALA A 34 17.50 2.34 -25.16
C ALA A 34 18.05 0.90 -25.08
N LYS A 35 18.43 0.40 -23.90
CA LYS A 35 18.73 -1.02 -23.73
C LYS A 35 17.43 -1.75 -23.35
N GLN A 36 16.73 -2.33 -24.35
CA GLN A 36 15.75 -3.39 -24.10
C GLN A 36 16.32 -4.32 -23.04
N THR A 37 15.69 -4.36 -21.87
CA THR A 37 16.17 -5.28 -20.83
C THR A 37 16.04 -6.70 -21.37
N SER A 38 17.12 -7.45 -21.36
CA SER A 38 17.16 -8.84 -21.86
C SER A 38 16.26 -9.78 -21.06
N LYS A 39 15.79 -9.35 -19.89
CA LYS A 39 14.97 -10.14 -18.97
C LYS A 39 13.51 -9.68 -18.99
N PRO A 40 12.54 -10.62 -18.93
CA PRO A 40 11.13 -10.28 -18.79
C PRO A 40 10.88 -9.54 -17.47
N PRO A 41 9.78 -8.76 -17.38
CA PRO A 41 9.33 -8.23 -16.10
C PRO A 41 9.14 -9.38 -15.11
N PRO A 42 9.48 -9.18 -13.83
CA PRO A 42 9.20 -10.18 -12.82
C PRO A 42 7.68 -10.34 -12.68
N TYR A 43 7.22 -11.57 -12.69
CA TYR A 43 5.81 -11.89 -12.50
C TYR A 43 5.33 -11.45 -11.10
N ALA A 44 4.35 -10.57 -11.04
CA ALA A 44 3.72 -10.12 -9.81
C ALA A 44 2.56 -11.06 -9.45
N ALA A 45 2.81 -12.06 -8.60
CA ALA A 45 1.77 -12.99 -8.19
C ALA A 45 0.60 -12.26 -7.50
N ASP A 46 -0.62 -12.61 -7.89
CA ASP A 46 -1.86 -12.11 -7.29
C ASP A 46 -2.70 -13.31 -6.85
N PRO A 47 -2.77 -13.63 -5.56
CA PRO A 47 -3.52 -14.77 -5.05
C PRO A 47 -5.05 -14.63 -5.23
N THR A 48 -5.55 -13.42 -5.53
CA THR A 48 -6.96 -13.19 -5.83
C THR A 48 -7.33 -13.44 -7.30
N ALA A 49 -6.31 -13.59 -8.16
CA ALA A 49 -6.52 -13.87 -9.58
C ALA A 49 -6.93 -15.32 -9.80
N ARG A 50 -7.82 -15.54 -10.77
CA ARG A 50 -8.18 -16.91 -11.19
C ARG A 50 -6.96 -17.66 -11.72
N PRO A 51 -6.75 -18.95 -11.36
CA PRO A 51 -5.55 -19.71 -11.72
C PRO A 51 -5.30 -19.80 -13.22
N GLU A 52 -6.35 -19.87 -14.04
CA GLU A 52 -6.23 -19.87 -15.49
C GLU A 52 -5.71 -18.57 -16.07
N ILE A 53 -6.08 -17.41 -15.47
CA ILE A 53 -5.57 -16.09 -15.87
C ILE A 53 -4.10 -15.98 -15.47
N ALA A 54 -3.75 -16.36 -14.24
CA ALA A 54 -2.38 -16.35 -13.76
C ALA A 54 -1.44 -17.17 -14.66
N ARG A 55 -1.87 -18.37 -15.06
CA ARG A 55 -1.12 -19.23 -16.02
C ARG A 55 -0.98 -18.58 -17.38
N ALA A 56 -2.06 -18.01 -17.93
CA ALA A 56 -2.03 -17.34 -19.23
C ALA A 56 -1.09 -16.13 -19.24
N VAL A 57 -1.04 -15.36 -18.15
CA VAL A 57 -0.10 -14.25 -17.99
C VAL A 57 1.34 -14.75 -17.95
N GLN A 58 1.63 -15.77 -17.15
CA GLN A 58 2.98 -16.34 -17.07
C GLN A 58 3.45 -16.88 -18.44
N GLU A 59 2.56 -17.51 -19.20
CA GLU A 59 2.85 -17.95 -20.55
C GLU A 59 3.11 -16.80 -21.51
N ALA A 60 2.34 -15.71 -21.41
CA ALA A 60 2.58 -14.51 -22.19
C ALA A 60 3.96 -13.89 -21.91
N LEU A 61 4.42 -13.92 -20.65
CA LEU A 61 5.74 -13.42 -20.23
C LEU A 61 6.90 -14.25 -20.81
N ARG A 62 6.69 -15.54 -21.08
CA ARG A 62 7.71 -16.40 -21.73
C ARG A 62 8.03 -15.97 -23.18
N ALA A 63 7.17 -15.17 -23.81
CA ALA A 63 7.39 -14.64 -25.16
C ALA A 63 8.20 -13.33 -25.18
N TRP A 64 8.81 -12.97 -24.07
CA TRP A 64 9.63 -11.76 -23.94
C TRP A 64 10.84 -11.79 -24.89
N PRO A 65 11.21 -10.63 -25.47
CA PRO A 65 10.49 -9.35 -25.44
C PRO A 65 9.47 -9.19 -26.58
N ALA A 66 9.64 -9.89 -27.70
CA ALA A 66 8.98 -9.55 -28.97
C ALA A 66 7.46 -9.81 -28.99
N GLY A 67 6.96 -10.76 -28.20
CA GLY A 67 5.56 -11.19 -28.26
C GLY A 67 4.72 -10.84 -27.03
N THR A 68 5.35 -10.48 -25.93
CA THR A 68 4.69 -10.35 -24.62
C THR A 68 3.62 -9.26 -24.61
N VAL A 69 3.93 -8.03 -25.04
CA VAL A 69 2.97 -6.92 -25.04
C VAL A 69 1.72 -7.28 -25.87
N ARG A 70 1.91 -7.85 -27.07
CA ARG A 70 0.79 -8.27 -27.91
C ARG A 70 -0.07 -9.34 -27.23
N ARG A 71 0.54 -10.36 -26.61
CA ARG A 71 -0.19 -11.42 -25.89
C ARG A 71 -0.94 -10.88 -24.70
N LEU A 72 -0.32 -9.97 -23.91
CA LEU A 72 -0.97 -9.35 -22.76
C LEU A 72 -2.13 -8.42 -23.18
N ARG A 73 -2.04 -7.73 -24.33
CA ARG A 73 -3.18 -6.96 -24.89
C ARG A 73 -4.36 -7.88 -25.24
N ILE A 74 -4.10 -9.01 -25.90
CA ILE A 74 -5.14 -10.02 -26.19
C ILE A 74 -5.75 -10.56 -24.89
N LEU A 75 -4.94 -10.82 -23.86
CA LEU A 75 -5.45 -11.23 -22.55
C LEU A 75 -6.30 -10.14 -21.88
N ALA A 76 -5.93 -8.86 -22.02
CA ALA A 76 -6.70 -7.74 -21.47
C ALA A 76 -8.08 -7.60 -22.14
N GLU A 77 -8.18 -7.91 -23.43
CA GLU A 77 -9.46 -7.98 -24.16
C GLU A 77 -10.29 -9.20 -23.70
N ARG A 78 -9.64 -10.36 -23.55
CA ARG A 78 -10.30 -11.61 -23.12
C ARG A 78 -10.76 -11.58 -21.66
N TYR A 79 -10.01 -10.90 -20.79
CA TYR A 79 -10.25 -10.80 -19.35
C TYR A 79 -10.33 -9.33 -18.91
N PRO A 80 -11.37 -8.59 -19.34
CA PRO A 80 -11.44 -7.14 -19.17
C PRO A 80 -11.50 -6.69 -17.70
N GLN A 81 -11.89 -7.58 -16.79
CA GLN A 81 -11.98 -7.31 -15.35
C GLN A 81 -10.76 -7.82 -14.55
N SER A 82 -9.67 -8.23 -15.22
CA SER A 82 -8.48 -8.73 -14.54
C SER A 82 -7.48 -7.61 -14.27
N GLY A 83 -7.31 -7.23 -13.00
CA GLY A 83 -6.26 -6.31 -12.54
C GLY A 83 -4.86 -6.87 -12.82
N LEU A 84 -4.65 -8.19 -12.62
CA LEU A 84 -3.37 -8.85 -12.87
C LEU A 84 -2.90 -8.68 -14.32
N VAL A 85 -3.78 -8.93 -15.30
CA VAL A 85 -3.42 -8.80 -16.72
C VAL A 85 -3.00 -7.36 -17.05
N ARG A 86 -3.71 -6.38 -16.49
CA ARG A 86 -3.42 -4.96 -16.72
C ARG A 86 -2.14 -4.50 -16.01
N LEU A 87 -1.89 -4.99 -14.81
CA LEU A 87 -0.64 -4.75 -14.08
C LEU A 87 0.56 -5.24 -14.89
N GLU A 88 0.53 -6.49 -15.35
CA GLU A 88 1.62 -7.10 -16.12
C GLU A 88 1.78 -6.48 -17.51
N LEU A 89 0.68 -6.06 -18.14
CA LEU A 89 0.73 -5.29 -19.40
C LEU A 89 1.47 -3.96 -19.16
N GLY A 90 1.16 -3.23 -18.09
CA GLY A 90 1.85 -1.99 -17.76
C GLY A 90 3.34 -2.19 -17.51
N LEU A 91 3.73 -3.25 -16.77
CA LEU A 91 5.14 -3.60 -16.57
C LEU A 91 5.87 -3.90 -17.89
N ALA A 92 5.25 -4.68 -18.79
CA ALA A 92 5.82 -4.98 -20.09
C ALA A 92 5.96 -3.72 -20.97
N LEU A 93 4.97 -2.81 -20.90
CA LEU A 93 4.97 -1.55 -21.65
C LEU A 93 6.08 -0.60 -21.19
N VAL A 94 6.34 -0.48 -19.88
CA VAL A 94 7.49 0.32 -19.37
C VAL A 94 8.79 -0.21 -19.91
N LEU A 95 9.02 -1.52 -19.84
CA LEU A 95 10.28 -2.14 -20.30
C LEU A 95 10.46 -2.06 -21.83
N THR A 96 9.39 -1.80 -22.56
CA THR A 96 9.43 -1.55 -24.01
C THR A 96 9.36 -0.07 -24.39
N GLY A 97 9.50 0.85 -23.40
CA GLY A 97 9.55 2.31 -23.63
C GLY A 97 8.20 2.99 -23.83
N GLN A 98 7.08 2.28 -23.63
CA GLN A 98 5.71 2.78 -23.83
C GLN A 98 5.11 3.31 -22.52
N GLN A 99 5.71 4.33 -21.93
CA GLN A 99 5.38 4.83 -20.57
C GLN A 99 3.93 5.32 -20.42
N ALA A 100 3.40 6.03 -21.42
CA ALA A 100 2.02 6.55 -21.37
C ALA A 100 0.99 5.41 -21.35
N ASP A 101 1.18 4.40 -22.20
CA ASP A 101 0.31 3.21 -22.24
C ASP A 101 0.42 2.39 -20.95
N ALA A 102 1.62 2.32 -20.35
CA ALA A 102 1.84 1.66 -19.08
C ALA A 102 1.03 2.31 -17.93
N THR A 103 1.10 3.64 -17.85
CA THR A 103 0.32 4.40 -16.84
C THR A 103 -1.18 4.15 -17.01
N LYS A 104 -1.67 4.14 -18.25
CA LYS A 104 -3.08 3.82 -18.54
C LYS A 104 -3.44 2.39 -18.12
N ALA A 105 -2.58 1.42 -18.41
CA ALA A 105 -2.82 0.03 -18.01
C ALA A 105 -2.87 -0.13 -16.48
N TRP A 106 -2.04 0.59 -15.73
CA TRP A 106 -2.07 0.59 -14.26
C TRP A 106 -3.31 1.26 -13.69
N LEU A 107 -3.74 2.42 -14.23
CA LEU A 107 -5.01 3.05 -13.86
C LEU A 107 -6.21 2.11 -14.11
N ASP A 108 -6.17 1.38 -15.24
CA ASP A 108 -7.18 0.38 -15.54
C ASP A 108 -7.14 -0.81 -14.56
N ALA A 109 -5.96 -1.24 -14.10
CA ALA A 109 -5.84 -2.30 -13.08
C ALA A 109 -6.54 -1.90 -11.76
N GLU A 110 -6.28 -0.68 -11.30
CA GLU A 110 -6.90 -0.12 -10.10
C GLU A 110 -8.43 0.00 -10.24
N ARG A 111 -8.90 0.43 -11.41
CA ARG A 111 -10.32 0.64 -11.67
C ARG A 111 -11.13 -0.67 -11.78
N VAL A 112 -10.58 -1.69 -12.46
CA VAL A 112 -11.34 -2.92 -12.73
C VAL A 112 -11.34 -3.89 -11.58
N GLN A 113 -10.32 -3.88 -10.72
CA GLN A 113 -10.22 -4.78 -9.57
C GLN A 113 -9.59 -4.05 -8.36
N PRO A 114 -10.26 -3.02 -7.79
CA PRO A 114 -9.69 -2.15 -6.76
C PRO A 114 -9.34 -2.89 -5.46
N ASP A 115 -10.00 -4.02 -5.19
CA ASP A 115 -9.79 -4.84 -4.00
C ASP A 115 -8.83 -6.01 -4.28
N SER A 116 -7.65 -5.70 -4.81
CA SER A 116 -6.67 -6.72 -5.19
C SER A 116 -5.22 -6.27 -5.00
N PRO A 117 -4.29 -7.22 -4.77
CA PRO A 117 -2.85 -6.95 -4.79
C PRO A 117 -2.36 -6.29 -6.07
N SER A 118 -2.95 -6.65 -7.21
CA SER A 118 -2.61 -6.05 -8.51
C SER A 118 -2.92 -4.56 -8.56
N ALA A 119 -4.04 -4.12 -7.99
CA ALA A 119 -4.41 -2.70 -7.93
C ALA A 119 -3.46 -1.91 -7.03
N VAL A 120 -3.14 -2.42 -5.84
CA VAL A 120 -2.20 -1.77 -4.91
C VAL A 120 -0.82 -1.62 -5.55
N ARG A 121 -0.32 -2.66 -6.21
CA ARG A 121 0.96 -2.61 -6.93
C ARG A 121 0.95 -1.66 -8.12
N ALA A 122 -0.15 -1.59 -8.85
CA ALA A 122 -0.31 -0.63 -9.94
C ALA A 122 -0.23 0.81 -9.41
N GLN A 123 -0.89 1.09 -8.29
CA GLN A 123 -0.79 2.38 -7.61
C GLN A 123 0.64 2.69 -7.15
N ASP A 124 1.37 1.71 -6.60
CA ASP A 124 2.77 1.87 -6.22
C ASP A 124 3.65 2.26 -7.41
N LEU A 125 3.47 1.61 -8.55
CA LEU A 125 4.22 1.89 -9.77
C LEU A 125 3.94 3.29 -10.34
N ARG A 126 2.73 3.82 -10.15
CA ARG A 126 2.38 5.21 -10.51
C ARG A 126 2.95 6.23 -9.53
N HIS A 127 3.18 5.83 -8.28
CA HIS A 127 3.67 6.68 -7.19
C HIS A 127 5.04 6.24 -6.65
N PRO A 128 6.10 6.20 -7.48
CA PRO A 128 7.40 5.62 -7.10
C PRO A 128 8.12 6.39 -5.98
N ASN A 129 7.66 7.59 -5.65
CA ASN A 129 8.21 8.42 -4.57
C ASN A 129 7.43 8.31 -3.24
N THR A 130 6.40 7.47 -3.20
CA THR A 130 5.64 7.19 -1.96
C THR A 130 5.99 5.81 -1.41
N PRO A 131 5.84 5.50 -0.11
CA PRO A 131 6.05 4.16 0.41
C PRO A 131 5.23 3.10 -0.34
N PRO A 132 5.78 1.89 -0.57
CA PRO A 132 5.00 0.81 -1.16
C PRO A 132 3.84 0.45 -0.23
N ASP A 133 2.83 -0.19 -0.82
CA ASP A 133 1.59 -0.55 -0.16
C ASP A 133 0.82 0.66 0.40
N LEU A 134 -0.12 0.39 1.27
CA LEU A 134 -0.92 1.40 1.96
C LEU A 134 -0.55 1.48 3.45
N PRO A 135 -0.74 2.64 4.12
CA PRO A 135 -0.46 2.75 5.55
C PRO A 135 -1.33 1.75 6.32
N PRO A 136 -0.73 0.83 7.08
CA PRO A 136 -1.49 -0.18 7.79
C PRO A 136 -2.22 0.41 9.01
N PHE A 137 -3.44 -0.04 9.25
CA PHE A 137 -4.03 0.09 10.57
C PHE A 137 -3.42 -0.96 11.50
N VAL A 138 -2.95 -0.51 12.65
CA VAL A 138 -2.31 -1.35 13.68
C VAL A 138 -3.19 -1.37 14.91
N PRO A 139 -3.92 -2.46 15.18
CA PRO A 139 -4.72 -2.59 16.39
C PRO A 139 -3.87 -2.47 17.65
N SER A 140 -4.43 -1.85 18.71
CA SER A 140 -3.78 -1.78 20.03
C SER A 140 -3.88 -3.09 20.82
N PHE A 141 -4.63 -4.07 20.32
CA PHE A 141 -4.94 -5.36 20.92
C PHE A 141 -4.66 -6.49 19.91
N SER A 142 -4.51 -7.73 20.43
CA SER A 142 -4.27 -8.93 19.60
C SER A 142 -5.45 -9.92 19.61
N GLN A 143 -6.30 -9.85 20.64
CA GLN A 143 -7.48 -10.70 20.77
C GLN A 143 -8.73 -9.83 20.82
N PRO A 144 -9.78 -10.11 20.05
CA PRO A 144 -11.01 -9.33 20.05
C PRO A 144 -11.88 -9.74 21.25
N THR A 145 -12.34 -8.76 22.02
CA THR A 145 -13.30 -8.93 23.12
C THR A 145 -14.68 -8.33 22.80
N SER A 146 -14.84 -7.77 21.61
CA SER A 146 -16.07 -7.15 21.14
C SER A 146 -16.23 -7.28 19.63
N ALA A 147 -17.47 -7.10 19.13
CA ALA A 147 -17.76 -7.09 17.70
C ALA A 147 -16.99 -5.98 16.96
N VAL A 148 -16.78 -4.82 17.58
CA VAL A 148 -15.98 -3.72 17.04
C VAL A 148 -14.54 -4.17 16.83
N GLN A 149 -13.92 -4.75 17.85
CA GLN A 149 -12.54 -5.25 17.77
C GLN A 149 -12.39 -6.38 16.75
N ALA A 150 -13.37 -7.28 16.65
CA ALA A 150 -13.37 -8.33 15.64
C ALA A 150 -13.36 -7.77 14.21
N ARG A 151 -14.13 -6.70 13.94
CA ARG A 151 -14.10 -6.00 12.66
C ARG A 151 -12.76 -5.31 12.40
N LEU A 152 -12.20 -4.63 13.39
CA LEU A 152 -10.89 -3.98 13.27
C LEU A 152 -9.78 -4.99 12.92
N LEU A 153 -9.78 -6.17 13.53
CA LEU A 153 -8.80 -7.23 13.18
C LEU A 153 -9.04 -7.78 11.77
N ARG A 154 -10.30 -7.98 11.34
CA ARG A 154 -10.59 -8.42 9.97
C ARG A 154 -10.14 -7.37 8.94
N GLY A 155 -10.42 -6.09 9.19
CA GLY A 155 -9.96 -5.01 8.32
C GLY A 155 -8.43 -4.96 8.23
N ALA A 156 -7.72 -5.11 9.35
CA ALA A 156 -6.26 -5.19 9.37
C ALA A 156 -5.74 -6.42 8.60
N ALA A 157 -6.43 -7.57 8.68
CA ALA A 157 -6.09 -8.76 7.90
C ALA A 157 -6.28 -8.52 6.39
N PHE A 158 -7.38 -7.89 5.97
CA PHE A 158 -7.59 -7.53 4.57
C PHE A 158 -6.52 -6.54 4.05
N GLN A 159 -6.06 -5.59 4.87
CA GLN A 159 -4.93 -4.74 4.48
C GLN A 159 -3.64 -5.55 4.23
N GLN A 160 -3.37 -6.56 5.08
CA GLN A 160 -2.22 -7.45 4.87
C GLN A 160 -2.33 -8.31 3.60
N GLU A 161 -3.57 -8.63 3.20
CA GLU A 161 -3.87 -9.31 1.93
C GLU A 161 -3.86 -8.35 0.72
N LEU A 162 -3.55 -7.07 0.91
CA LEU A 162 -3.63 -6.01 -0.10
C LEU A 162 -5.04 -5.88 -0.70
N ARG A 163 -6.07 -5.95 0.14
CA ARG A 163 -7.48 -5.82 -0.18
C ARG A 163 -8.07 -4.57 0.48
N PRO A 164 -7.77 -3.38 -0.07
CA PRO A 164 -8.08 -2.11 0.59
C PRO A 164 -9.59 -1.86 0.72
N VAL A 165 -10.40 -2.22 -0.28
CA VAL A 165 -11.86 -1.98 -0.24
C VAL A 165 -12.54 -2.87 0.81
N SER A 166 -12.10 -4.13 0.94
CA SER A 166 -12.58 -5.02 2.00
C SER A 166 -12.18 -4.51 3.39
N ALA A 167 -10.96 -4.00 3.54
CA ALA A 167 -10.48 -3.42 4.78
C ALA A 167 -11.29 -2.18 5.17
N GLU A 168 -11.49 -1.24 4.23
CA GLU A 168 -12.28 -0.02 4.43
C GLU A 168 -13.68 -0.34 4.94
N ARG A 169 -14.40 -1.28 4.30
CA ARG A 169 -15.74 -1.71 4.72
C ARG A 169 -15.80 -2.23 6.17
N GLU A 170 -14.81 -3.01 6.59
CA GLU A 170 -14.75 -3.49 7.97
C GLU A 170 -14.44 -2.36 8.96
N PHE A 171 -13.58 -1.41 8.60
CA PHE A 171 -13.26 -0.26 9.42
C PHE A 171 -14.45 0.72 9.55
N GLU A 172 -15.16 0.98 8.45
CA GLU A 172 -16.40 1.78 8.46
C GLU A 172 -17.47 1.12 9.33
N ALA A 173 -17.67 -0.20 9.18
CA ALA A 173 -18.61 -0.93 10.00
C ALA A 173 -18.24 -0.94 11.49
N ALA A 174 -16.94 -0.97 11.83
CA ALA A 174 -16.48 -0.83 13.20
C ALA A 174 -16.78 0.59 13.75
N ALA A 175 -16.52 1.64 12.95
CA ALA A 175 -16.82 3.02 13.34
C ALA A 175 -18.32 3.28 13.49
N ALA A 176 -19.15 2.69 12.65
CA ALA A 176 -20.60 2.77 12.76
C ALA A 176 -21.14 2.11 14.04
N LEU A 177 -20.56 0.97 14.45
CA LEU A 177 -20.91 0.29 15.70
C LEU A 177 -20.45 1.07 16.95
N ALA A 178 -19.39 1.86 16.84
CA ALA A 178 -18.81 2.58 17.97
C ALA A 178 -18.35 4.01 17.58
N PRO A 179 -19.30 4.94 17.34
CA PRO A 179 -19.00 6.28 16.82
C PRO A 179 -18.27 7.22 17.81
N ALA A 180 -18.06 6.78 19.04
CA ALA A 180 -17.24 7.46 20.04
C ALA A 180 -15.91 6.74 20.32
N ASN A 181 -15.63 5.62 19.67
CA ASN A 181 -14.40 4.86 19.88
C ASN A 181 -13.26 5.43 19.03
N PRO A 182 -12.19 5.97 19.64
CA PRO A 182 -11.08 6.58 18.89
C PRO A 182 -10.34 5.59 17.98
N GLU A 183 -10.28 4.30 18.34
CA GLU A 183 -9.60 3.29 17.55
C GLU A 183 -10.40 2.93 16.29
N ALA A 184 -11.73 2.77 16.41
CA ALA A 184 -12.61 2.50 15.28
C ALA A 184 -12.63 3.68 14.29
N LEU A 185 -12.73 4.91 14.79
CA LEU A 185 -12.69 6.12 13.96
C LEU A 185 -11.32 6.30 13.28
N THR A 186 -10.23 5.96 13.98
CA THR A 186 -8.88 5.99 13.41
C THR A 186 -8.73 4.96 12.28
N ALA A 187 -9.23 3.74 12.48
CA ALA A 187 -9.20 2.70 11.46
C ALA A 187 -9.96 3.12 10.20
N ALA A 188 -11.17 3.67 10.36
CA ALA A 188 -11.96 4.19 9.23
C ALA A 188 -11.20 5.30 8.48
N ALA A 189 -10.57 6.23 9.21
CA ALA A 189 -9.77 7.30 8.58
C ALA A 189 -8.54 6.75 7.83
N VAL A 190 -7.87 5.74 8.38
CA VAL A 190 -6.71 5.08 7.73
C VAL A 190 -7.16 4.31 6.49
N GLY A 191 -8.32 3.64 6.54
CA GLY A 191 -8.88 2.91 5.41
C GLY A 191 -9.14 3.78 4.17
N LEU A 192 -9.42 5.06 4.37
CA LEU A 192 -9.63 6.05 3.30
C LEU A 192 -8.34 6.53 2.61
N TYR A 193 -7.17 6.01 2.99
CA TYR A 193 -5.93 6.46 2.38
C TYR A 193 -5.81 5.99 0.92
N ASP A 194 -5.59 6.95 0.05
CA ASP A 194 -5.38 6.80 -1.38
C ASP A 194 -4.18 7.66 -1.78
N LYS A 195 -3.23 7.11 -2.52
CA LYS A 195 -2.01 7.84 -2.94
C LYS A 195 -2.29 8.99 -3.89
N ASP A 196 -3.38 8.91 -4.67
CA ASP A 196 -3.84 10.00 -5.51
C ASP A 196 -4.54 11.10 -4.71
N ARG A 197 -5.16 10.74 -3.56
CA ARG A 197 -5.97 11.65 -2.74
C ARG A 197 -5.68 11.50 -1.24
N PRO A 198 -4.43 11.64 -0.79
CA PRO A 198 -4.06 11.42 0.62
C PRO A 198 -4.77 12.36 1.58
N ALA A 199 -5.20 13.55 1.10
CA ALA A 199 -5.94 14.52 1.88
C ALA A 199 -7.24 13.96 2.47
N LEU A 200 -7.85 12.94 1.85
CA LEU A 200 -9.08 12.33 2.34
C LEU A 200 -8.86 11.68 3.72
N ALA A 201 -7.84 10.84 3.87
CA ALA A 201 -7.50 10.24 5.16
C ALA A 201 -7.15 11.29 6.23
N PHE A 202 -6.38 12.33 5.86
CA PHE A 202 -6.03 13.41 6.77
C PHE A 202 -7.22 14.24 7.22
N SER A 203 -8.21 14.50 6.36
CA SER A 203 -9.43 15.25 6.71
C SER A 203 -10.28 14.53 7.75
N HIS A 204 -10.24 13.19 7.79
CA HIS A 204 -10.93 12.38 8.79
C HIS A 204 -10.09 12.17 10.06
N LEU A 205 -8.79 11.92 9.94
CA LEU A 205 -7.93 11.66 11.09
C LEU A 205 -7.55 12.93 11.87
N GLY A 206 -7.35 14.07 11.17
CA GLY A 206 -6.93 15.32 11.79
C GLY A 206 -7.85 15.82 12.89
N PRO A 207 -9.18 15.87 12.73
CA PRO A 207 -10.13 16.23 13.78
C PRO A 207 -10.08 15.34 15.01
N LEU A 208 -9.73 14.05 14.86
CA LEU A 208 -9.66 13.09 15.97
C LEU A 208 -8.55 13.47 16.97
N VAL A 209 -7.49 14.13 16.51
CA VAL A 209 -6.41 14.60 17.38
C VAL A 209 -6.91 15.60 18.44
N ARG A 210 -7.87 16.47 18.07
CA ARG A 210 -8.50 17.42 19.00
C ARG A 210 -9.58 16.76 19.84
N ARG A 211 -10.37 15.87 19.23
CA ARG A 211 -11.44 15.13 19.91
C ARG A 211 -10.91 14.14 20.95
N PHE A 212 -9.77 13.53 20.66
CA PHE A 212 -9.17 12.47 21.52
C PHE A 212 -7.67 12.75 21.75
N PRO A 213 -7.31 13.82 22.48
CA PRO A 213 -5.92 14.29 22.60
C PRO A 213 -4.98 13.27 23.27
N HIS A 214 -5.53 12.37 24.07
CA HIS A 214 -4.79 11.33 24.81
C HIS A 214 -4.91 9.92 24.19
N ALA A 215 -5.57 9.79 23.01
CA ALA A 215 -5.69 8.50 22.36
C ALA A 215 -4.41 8.17 21.57
N GLN A 216 -3.63 7.24 22.10
CA GLN A 216 -2.37 6.78 21.51
C GLN A 216 -2.55 6.33 20.05
N THR A 217 -3.64 5.61 19.72
CA THR A 217 -3.94 5.11 18.39
C THR A 217 -4.04 6.25 17.37
N VAL A 218 -4.68 7.36 17.72
CA VAL A 218 -4.83 8.53 16.84
C VAL A 218 -3.46 9.13 16.49
N ARG A 219 -2.61 9.35 17.51
CA ARG A 219 -1.26 9.91 17.32
C ARG A 219 -0.36 8.98 16.52
N PHE A 220 -0.40 7.68 16.83
CA PHE A 220 0.39 6.68 16.13
C PHE A 220 0.05 6.64 14.63
N HIS A 221 -1.23 6.54 14.28
CA HIS A 221 -1.65 6.44 12.88
C HIS A 221 -1.50 7.76 12.12
N LEU A 222 -1.68 8.91 12.79
CA LEU A 222 -1.32 10.17 12.16
C LEU A 222 0.18 10.22 11.82
N GLY A 223 1.04 9.75 12.73
CA GLY A 223 2.46 9.62 12.46
C GLY A 223 2.77 8.69 11.27
N LEU A 224 2.06 7.56 11.15
CA LEU A 224 2.18 6.66 9.99
C LEU A 224 1.73 7.33 8.70
N LEU A 225 0.55 7.95 8.66
CA LEU A 225 0.07 8.66 7.46
C LEU A 225 1.04 9.73 7.01
N LEU A 226 1.64 10.47 7.97
CA LEU A 226 2.64 11.49 7.66
C LEU A 226 3.95 10.91 7.08
N ILE A 227 4.35 9.68 7.47
CA ILE A 227 5.45 8.95 6.82
C ILE A 227 5.08 8.70 5.36
N TYR A 228 3.90 8.14 5.09
CA TYR A 228 3.42 7.85 3.73
C TYR A 228 3.26 9.10 2.88
N PHE A 229 2.95 10.22 3.49
CA PHE A 229 2.88 11.53 2.84
C PHE A 229 4.26 12.19 2.62
N GLY A 230 5.33 11.67 3.27
CA GLY A 230 6.68 12.21 3.16
C GLY A 230 7.01 13.33 4.16
N ASP A 231 6.13 13.68 5.11
CA ASP A 231 6.41 14.66 6.16
C ASP A 231 7.06 14.01 7.39
N ALA A 232 8.33 13.68 7.24
CA ALA A 232 9.12 13.01 8.29
C ALA A 232 9.20 13.83 9.59
N ARG A 233 9.18 15.17 9.49
CA ARG A 233 9.28 16.05 10.67
C ARG A 233 8.02 15.98 11.52
N ARG A 234 6.82 16.10 10.91
CA ARG A 234 5.57 15.98 11.65
C ARG A 234 5.35 14.53 12.10
N ALA A 235 5.67 13.54 11.27
CA ALA A 235 5.59 12.13 11.64
C ALA A 235 6.35 11.82 12.93
N ARG A 236 7.59 12.30 13.03
CA ARG A 236 8.42 12.12 14.22
C ARG A 236 7.78 12.71 15.49
N ARG A 237 7.16 13.90 15.40
CA ARG A 237 6.46 14.50 16.54
C ARG A 237 5.26 13.66 17.00
N GLU A 238 4.42 13.23 16.06
CA GLU A 238 3.22 12.45 16.40
C GLU A 238 3.59 11.06 16.95
N LEU A 239 4.62 10.41 16.40
CA LEU A 239 5.14 9.13 16.93
C LEU A 239 5.78 9.30 18.32
N ALA A 240 6.46 10.42 18.60
CA ALA A 240 6.99 10.70 19.93
C ALA A 240 5.87 10.88 20.97
N LEU A 241 4.79 11.59 20.59
CA LEU A 241 3.60 11.72 21.43
C LEU A 241 2.91 10.37 21.65
N ALA A 242 2.72 9.56 20.60
CA ALA A 242 2.18 8.22 20.73
C ALA A 242 3.01 7.35 21.69
N ARG A 243 4.34 7.41 21.59
CA ARG A 243 5.23 6.71 22.51
C ARG A 243 5.07 7.18 23.95
N SER A 244 5.00 8.49 24.20
CA SER A 244 4.88 9.04 25.55
C SER A 244 3.56 8.68 26.23
N GLN A 245 2.48 8.55 25.45
CA GLN A 245 1.15 8.15 25.95
C GLN A 245 1.06 6.70 26.43
N GLY A 246 1.96 5.82 25.97
CA GLY A 246 1.97 4.43 26.38
C GLY A 246 3.24 3.71 25.94
N PRO A 247 4.40 3.94 26.58
CA PRO A 247 5.69 3.43 26.09
C PRO A 247 5.80 1.90 26.10
N ARG A 248 5.01 1.22 26.95
CA ARG A 248 5.00 -0.24 27.08
C ARG A 248 3.92 -0.94 26.27
N THR A 249 3.01 -0.19 25.64
CA THR A 249 1.96 -0.77 24.79
C THR A 249 2.54 -1.26 23.46
N PRO A 250 1.82 -2.11 22.72
CA PRO A 250 2.22 -2.51 21.36
C PRO A 250 2.48 -1.31 20.43
N LEU A 251 1.59 -0.32 20.44
CA LEU A 251 1.73 0.90 19.64
C LEU A 251 2.93 1.75 20.09
N GLY A 252 3.17 1.88 21.38
CA GLY A 252 4.31 2.63 21.93
C GLY A 252 5.66 2.01 21.56
N ARG A 253 5.77 0.68 21.62
CA ARG A 253 6.96 -0.04 21.15
C ARG A 253 7.17 0.13 19.64
N ARG A 254 6.09 0.06 18.85
CA ARG A 254 6.15 0.25 17.40
C ARG A 254 6.52 1.69 17.03
N ALA A 255 5.97 2.69 17.73
CA ALA A 255 6.37 4.09 17.59
C ALA A 255 7.87 4.29 17.88
N TYR A 256 8.39 3.66 18.93
CA TYR A 256 9.83 3.69 19.24
C TYR A 256 10.70 3.12 18.11
N THR A 257 10.30 1.97 17.55
CA THR A 257 11.02 1.35 16.43
C THR A 257 11.07 2.27 15.22
N LEU A 258 9.94 2.89 14.86
CA LEU A 258 9.87 3.84 13.75
C LEU A 258 10.74 5.09 14.00
N LEU A 259 10.69 5.65 15.22
CA LEU A 259 11.53 6.79 15.59
C LEU A 259 13.02 6.47 15.51
N LYS A 260 13.45 5.30 16.00
CA LYS A 260 14.85 4.86 15.95
C LYS A 260 15.32 4.64 14.51
N ALA A 261 14.46 4.09 13.69
CA ALA A 261 14.74 3.85 12.28
C ALA A 261 14.92 5.18 11.52
N GLY A 262 14.07 6.19 11.78
CA GLY A 262 14.17 7.52 11.17
C GLY A 262 15.34 8.39 11.67
N GLN A 263 16.07 7.98 12.70
CA GLN A 263 17.30 8.65 13.16
C GLN A 263 18.55 8.20 12.39
N LYS A 264 18.52 7.02 11.79
CA LYS A 264 19.64 6.44 11.03
C LYS A 264 19.63 6.86 9.54
N SER A 265 18.63 7.61 9.14
CA SER A 265 18.41 8.15 7.80
C SER A 265 18.77 9.61 7.72
#